data_fd38e373ea2b565fb2bb13e822cec4d8
#
_entry.id   fd38e373ea2b565fb2bb13e822cec4d8
#
_cell.length_a   1.000
_cell.length_b   1.000
_cell.length_c   1.000
_cell.angle_alpha   90.00
_cell.angle_beta   90.00
_cell.angle_gamma   90.00
#
_symmetry.space_group_name_H-M   'P 1'
#
loop_
_entity.id
_entity.type
_entity.pdbx_description
1 polymer ?
#
loop_
_entity_poly.entity_id
_entity_poly.type
_entity_poly.pdbx_seq_one_letter_code
_entity_poly.pdbx_strand_id
1 'polypeptide(L)'
;LTSHSCVSRLRRCYGLKRVGHGGTLDPAVTGVLPIALGPATRLLPYLPGDKTYRGVIQLGSVTSSDDLEGELLRQAPWPDLQLEELESALNRFRGPIQPRPPQVSAVHVDGERAHARARRGEQMDLPPRPVTIHRLQLLNWDPNQGQLTLEVHCSAGTYIRTLARELGEQLGCGGCLDQLRRTQARGLPA
;
A
#
# COMPACT_ATOMS: atom_id res chain seq x y z
N LEU A 1 2.51 11.80 10.91
CA LEU A 1 3.41 11.07 11.83
C LEU A 1 3.86 9.79 11.17
N THR A 2 5.18 9.47 11.25
CA THR A 2 5.68 8.18 10.79
C THR A 2 5.39 7.07 11.82
N SER A 3 5.33 5.81 11.37
CA SER A 3 5.18 4.66 12.28
C SER A 3 6.28 4.62 13.35
N HIS A 4 7.51 5.03 12.99
CA HIS A 4 8.62 5.14 13.93
C HIS A 4 8.43 6.27 14.96
N SER A 5 7.86 7.41 14.55
CA SER A 5 7.54 8.52 15.47
C SER A 5 6.51 8.09 16.52
N CYS A 6 5.51 7.28 16.14
CA CYS A 6 4.54 6.72 17.07
C CYS A 6 5.22 5.83 18.12
N VAL A 7 6.10 4.92 17.68
CA VAL A 7 6.90 4.08 18.59
C VAL A 7 7.76 4.91 19.53
N SER A 8 8.45 5.92 19.01
CA SER A 8 9.33 6.78 19.81
C SER A 8 8.56 7.61 20.84
N ARG A 9 7.36 8.08 20.49
CA ARG A 9 6.46 8.81 21.40
C ARG A 9 5.99 7.90 22.54
N LEU A 10 5.51 6.70 22.24
CA LEU A 10 5.07 5.75 23.27
C LEU A 10 6.23 5.27 24.15
N ARG A 11 7.42 5.06 23.56
CA ARG A 11 8.62 4.72 24.33
C ARG A 11 8.92 5.77 25.40
N ARG A 12 8.80 7.05 25.06
CA ARG A 12 8.99 8.17 26.02
C ARG A 12 7.86 8.25 27.04
N CYS A 13 6.60 8.17 26.59
CA CYS A 13 5.44 8.27 27.46
C CYS A 13 5.40 7.21 28.57
N TYR A 14 5.79 5.98 28.23
CA TYR A 14 5.74 4.85 29.17
C TYR A 14 7.11 4.51 29.81
N GLY A 15 8.17 5.25 29.50
CA GLY A 15 9.52 4.96 30.02
C GLY A 15 10.08 3.58 29.58
N LEU A 16 9.60 3.03 28.48
CA LEU A 16 9.93 1.68 28.04
C LEU A 16 11.07 1.69 27.01
N LYS A 17 12.06 0.82 27.22
CA LYS A 17 13.15 0.62 26.24
C LYS A 17 12.66 -0.15 24.99
N ARG A 18 11.73 -1.08 25.17
CA ARG A 18 11.27 -1.98 24.11
C ARG A 18 9.83 -1.66 23.70
N VAL A 19 9.68 -1.11 22.49
CA VAL A 19 8.38 -0.81 21.85
C VAL A 19 8.54 -1.11 20.35
N GLY A 20 7.58 -1.79 19.75
CA GLY A 20 7.59 -2.14 18.33
C GLY A 20 6.21 -2.06 17.70
N HIS A 21 6.15 -1.98 16.37
CA HIS A 21 4.87 -1.93 15.63
C HIS A 21 4.68 -3.15 14.73
N GLY A 22 3.44 -3.51 14.45
CA GLY A 22 3.03 -4.68 13.67
C GLY A 22 3.00 -4.47 12.15
N GLY A 23 3.68 -3.46 11.62
CA GLY A 23 3.76 -3.18 10.18
C GLY A 23 3.73 -1.69 9.90
N THR A 24 4.67 -1.22 9.08
CA THR A 24 4.80 0.19 8.69
C THR A 24 3.55 0.69 7.96
N LEU A 25 3.20 1.95 8.20
CA LEU A 25 2.33 2.77 7.37
C LEU A 25 3.20 3.82 6.69
N ASP A 26 2.96 4.07 5.41
CA ASP A 26 3.55 5.21 4.72
C ASP A 26 3.04 6.52 5.34
N PRO A 27 3.78 7.64 5.28
CA PRO A 27 3.47 8.86 6.05
C PRO A 27 2.07 9.43 5.82
N ALA A 28 1.55 9.37 4.60
CA ALA A 28 0.21 9.85 4.23
C ALA A 28 -0.92 8.86 4.60
N VAL A 29 -0.58 7.60 4.91
CA VAL A 29 -1.56 6.56 5.21
C VAL A 29 -2.09 6.69 6.63
N THR A 30 -3.41 6.60 6.78
CA THR A 30 -4.10 6.63 8.07
C THR A 30 -4.52 5.22 8.54
N GLY A 31 -5.06 5.11 9.76
CA GLY A 31 -5.69 3.90 10.27
C GLY A 31 -4.90 3.14 11.31
N VAL A 32 -5.13 1.83 11.39
CA VAL A 32 -4.66 0.96 12.47
C VAL A 32 -3.16 0.72 12.40
N LEU A 33 -2.45 1.07 13.46
CA LEU A 33 -1.05 0.71 13.69
C LEU A 33 -0.93 -0.06 15.01
N PRO A 34 -0.93 -1.40 14.99
CA PRO A 34 -0.72 -2.20 16.20
C PRO A 34 0.66 -1.92 16.79
N ILE A 35 0.71 -1.56 18.06
CA ILE A 35 1.96 -1.32 18.77
C ILE A 35 2.04 -2.24 19.99
N ALA A 36 3.16 -2.95 20.11
CA ALA A 36 3.46 -3.82 21.24
C ALA A 36 4.46 -3.15 22.19
N LEU A 37 4.21 -3.28 23.48
CA LEU A 37 4.99 -2.69 24.56
C LEU A 37 5.77 -3.75 25.34
N GLY A 38 7.01 -3.47 25.70
CA GLY A 38 7.83 -4.33 26.52
C GLY A 38 8.00 -5.76 25.93
N PRO A 39 7.79 -6.80 26.74
CA PRO A 39 7.92 -8.20 26.31
C PRO A 39 6.95 -8.59 25.18
N ALA A 40 5.77 -7.93 25.09
CA ALA A 40 4.77 -8.20 24.06
C ALA A 40 5.30 -7.98 22.62
N THR A 41 6.40 -7.25 22.43
CA THR A 41 7.05 -7.12 21.12
C THR A 41 7.46 -8.46 20.51
N ARG A 42 7.68 -9.49 21.33
CA ARG A 42 8.01 -10.85 20.88
C ARG A 42 6.81 -11.58 20.26
N LEU A 43 5.58 -11.12 20.53
CA LEU A 43 4.35 -11.71 19.99
C LEU A 43 4.04 -11.19 18.57
N LEU A 44 4.59 -10.06 18.16
CA LEU A 44 4.31 -9.46 16.84
C LEU A 44 4.51 -10.42 15.66
N PRO A 45 5.56 -11.27 15.61
CA PRO A 45 5.74 -12.22 14.51
C PRO A 45 4.67 -13.32 14.44
N TYR A 46 4.01 -13.62 15.55
CA TYR A 46 3.00 -14.68 15.65
C TYR A 46 1.57 -14.22 15.41
N LEU A 47 1.35 -12.90 15.34
CA LEU A 47 0.05 -12.35 14.96
C LEU A 47 -0.22 -12.53 13.46
N PRO A 48 -1.49 -12.64 13.03
CA PRO A 48 -1.85 -12.72 11.63
C PRO A 48 -1.17 -11.63 10.80
N GLY A 49 -0.66 -11.98 9.61
CA GLY A 49 0.04 -11.05 8.74
C GLY A 49 -0.89 -10.14 7.92
N ASP A 50 -2.13 -10.57 7.76
CA ASP A 50 -3.11 -9.97 6.87
C ASP A 50 -3.55 -8.58 7.30
N LYS A 51 -3.96 -7.80 6.32
CA LYS A 51 -4.39 -6.41 6.50
C LYS A 51 -5.57 -6.12 5.60
N THR A 52 -6.43 -5.20 6.04
CA THR A 52 -7.50 -4.64 5.22
C THR A 52 -7.28 -3.16 5.05
N TYR A 53 -7.48 -2.70 3.83
CA TYR A 53 -7.33 -1.30 3.45
C TYR A 53 -8.58 -0.82 2.72
N ARG A 54 -8.90 0.46 2.90
CA ARG A 54 -9.75 1.22 2.00
C ARG A 54 -8.88 2.25 1.32
N GLY A 55 -8.87 2.26 -0.02
CA GLY A 55 -8.05 3.15 -0.82
C GLY A 55 -8.82 3.80 -1.94
N VAL A 56 -8.36 4.97 -2.37
CA VAL A 56 -8.81 5.66 -3.57
C VAL A 56 -7.70 5.60 -4.59
N ILE A 57 -7.98 5.08 -5.77
CA ILE A 57 -7.08 5.05 -6.92
C ILE A 57 -7.47 6.17 -7.86
N GLN A 58 -6.51 6.99 -8.27
CA GLN A 58 -6.63 7.98 -9.32
C GLN A 58 -6.15 7.38 -10.63
N LEU A 59 -7.06 7.23 -11.60
CA LEU A 59 -6.73 6.88 -12.98
C LEU A 59 -6.19 8.09 -13.74
N GLY A 60 -5.44 7.82 -14.79
CA GLY A 60 -4.90 8.84 -15.68
C GLY A 60 -3.62 9.52 -15.19
N SER A 61 -3.13 9.20 -14.01
CA SER A 61 -1.91 9.80 -13.45
C SER A 61 -0.87 8.73 -13.13
N VAL A 62 0.36 8.95 -13.58
CA VAL A 62 1.52 8.10 -13.25
C VAL A 62 2.53 8.94 -12.49
N THR A 63 2.96 8.50 -11.33
CA THR A 63 3.90 9.22 -10.46
C THR A 63 5.12 8.37 -10.10
N SER A 64 6.18 9.02 -9.64
CA SER A 64 7.46 8.36 -9.30
C SER A 64 7.40 7.43 -8.09
N SER A 65 6.37 7.58 -7.23
CA SER A 65 6.19 6.76 -6.02
C SER A 65 4.95 5.86 -6.05
N ASP A 66 4.21 5.84 -7.17
CA ASP A 66 2.93 5.15 -7.35
C ASP A 66 1.81 5.72 -6.42
N ASP A 67 1.98 6.92 -5.87
CA ASP A 67 1.01 7.69 -5.10
C ASP A 67 1.09 9.19 -5.45
N LEU A 68 0.10 9.99 -5.03
CA LEU A 68 0.04 11.43 -5.35
C LEU A 68 1.11 12.29 -4.63
N GLU A 69 1.90 11.72 -3.71
CA GLU A 69 3.03 12.44 -3.09
C GLU A 69 4.27 12.46 -4.02
N GLY A 70 4.33 11.56 -5.01
CA GLY A 70 5.41 11.49 -5.98
C GLY A 70 5.33 12.55 -7.06
N GLU A 71 6.45 12.76 -7.76
CA GLU A 71 6.51 13.60 -8.94
C GLU A 71 5.62 13.02 -10.05
N LEU A 72 4.80 13.87 -10.68
CA LEU A 72 3.96 13.49 -11.81
C LEU A 72 4.86 13.23 -13.04
N LEU A 73 4.86 11.99 -13.52
CA LEU A 73 5.66 11.55 -14.68
C LEU A 73 4.83 11.57 -15.97
N ARG A 74 3.54 11.23 -15.89
CA ARG A 74 2.63 11.20 -17.04
C ARG A 74 1.20 11.44 -16.59
N GLN A 75 0.46 12.15 -17.44
CA GLN A 75 -1.00 12.29 -17.32
C GLN A 75 -1.66 11.92 -18.64
N ALA A 76 -2.78 11.20 -18.58
CA ALA A 76 -3.55 10.78 -19.73
C ALA A 76 -5.06 10.75 -19.35
N PRO A 77 -5.95 10.91 -20.32
CA PRO A 77 -7.37 10.68 -20.10
C PRO A 77 -7.59 9.19 -19.76
N TRP A 78 -8.55 8.92 -18.89
CA TRP A 78 -9.03 7.56 -18.63
C TRP A 78 -10.20 7.22 -19.59
N PRO A 79 -10.37 5.94 -19.93
CA PRO A 79 -11.46 5.51 -20.79
C PRO A 79 -12.82 5.66 -20.09
N ASP A 80 -13.89 5.75 -20.87
CA ASP A 80 -15.25 5.64 -20.36
C ASP A 80 -15.51 4.16 -20.00
N LEU A 81 -15.53 3.87 -18.70
CA LEU A 81 -15.57 2.51 -18.15
C LEU A 81 -16.94 2.21 -17.54
N GLN A 82 -17.53 1.10 -17.97
CA GLN A 82 -18.68 0.53 -17.31
C GLN A 82 -18.26 -0.31 -16.09
N LEU A 83 -19.20 -0.50 -15.15
CA LEU A 83 -18.92 -1.25 -13.91
C LEU A 83 -18.45 -2.67 -14.18
N GLU A 84 -18.99 -3.33 -15.21
CA GLU A 84 -18.63 -4.68 -15.61
C GLU A 84 -17.17 -4.76 -16.11
N GLU A 85 -16.70 -3.75 -16.82
CA GLU A 85 -15.32 -3.66 -17.29
C GLU A 85 -14.35 -3.47 -16.13
N LEU A 86 -14.71 -2.61 -15.17
CA LEU A 86 -13.94 -2.42 -13.94
C LEU A 86 -13.87 -3.70 -13.10
N GLU A 87 -15.00 -4.38 -12.90
CA GLU A 87 -15.03 -5.66 -12.18
C GLU A 87 -14.18 -6.73 -12.90
N SER A 88 -14.25 -6.79 -14.22
CA SER A 88 -13.41 -7.69 -15.02
C SER A 88 -11.92 -7.38 -14.85
N ALA A 89 -11.56 -6.09 -14.84
CA ALA A 89 -10.18 -5.67 -14.62
C ALA A 89 -9.70 -6.03 -13.20
N LEU A 90 -10.53 -5.76 -12.18
CA LEU A 90 -10.22 -6.08 -10.79
C LEU A 90 -10.09 -7.59 -10.52
N ASN A 91 -10.80 -8.42 -11.28
CA ASN A 91 -10.78 -9.87 -11.11
C ASN A 91 -9.38 -10.47 -11.28
N ARG A 92 -8.53 -9.86 -12.12
CA ARG A 92 -7.14 -10.30 -12.34
C ARG A 92 -6.24 -10.12 -11.13
N PHE A 93 -6.64 -9.27 -10.19
CA PHE A 93 -5.88 -9.02 -8.97
C PHE A 93 -6.35 -9.84 -7.78
N ARG A 94 -7.42 -10.64 -7.91
CA ARG A 94 -7.93 -11.51 -6.84
C ARG A 94 -7.16 -12.82 -6.79
N GLY A 95 -6.89 -13.31 -5.58
CA GLY A 95 -6.12 -14.53 -5.35
C GLY A 95 -4.62 -14.31 -5.33
N PRO A 96 -3.81 -15.35 -5.64
CA PRO A 96 -2.35 -15.27 -5.70
C PRO A 96 -1.89 -14.44 -6.90
N ILE A 97 -1.07 -13.43 -6.66
CA ILE A 97 -0.46 -12.57 -7.68
C ILE A 97 1.03 -12.35 -7.40
N GLN A 98 1.76 -11.88 -8.40
CA GLN A 98 3.20 -11.59 -8.28
C GLN A 98 3.51 -10.15 -8.74
N PRO A 99 3.06 -9.13 -8.01
CA PRO A 99 3.30 -7.73 -8.35
C PRO A 99 4.76 -7.33 -8.15
N ARG A 100 5.24 -6.35 -8.92
CA ARG A 100 6.53 -5.71 -8.70
C ARG A 100 6.41 -4.62 -7.63
N PRO A 101 7.18 -4.69 -6.53
CA PRO A 101 7.15 -3.67 -5.48
C PRO A 101 7.41 -2.26 -6.04
N PRO A 102 6.89 -1.20 -5.37
CA PRO A 102 7.22 0.17 -5.77
C PRO A 102 8.68 0.49 -5.48
N GLN A 103 9.28 1.42 -6.25
CA GLN A 103 10.67 1.87 -6.06
C GLN A 103 10.89 2.40 -4.63
N VAL A 104 9.94 3.16 -4.12
CA VAL A 104 9.92 3.65 -2.73
C VAL A 104 9.29 2.59 -1.83
N SER A 105 10.05 1.59 -1.43
CA SER A 105 9.59 0.49 -0.58
C SER A 105 10.59 0.10 0.51
N ALA A 106 10.15 -0.69 1.48
CA ALA A 106 11.00 -1.26 2.52
C ALA A 106 11.73 -2.55 2.09
N VAL A 107 11.63 -2.94 0.83
CA VAL A 107 12.33 -4.08 0.26
C VAL A 107 13.85 -3.87 0.36
N HIS A 108 14.60 -4.91 0.69
CA HIS A 108 16.07 -4.89 0.67
C HIS A 108 16.58 -5.33 -0.69
N VAL A 109 17.51 -4.56 -1.23
CA VAL A 109 18.27 -4.82 -2.44
C VAL A 109 19.73 -4.67 -2.10
N ASP A 110 20.55 -5.73 -2.26
CA ASP A 110 21.96 -5.74 -1.95
C ASP A 110 22.31 -5.24 -0.53
N GLY A 111 21.47 -5.58 0.46
CA GLY A 111 21.67 -5.20 1.86
C GLY A 111 21.17 -3.82 2.24
N GLU A 112 20.73 -2.99 1.28
CA GLU A 112 20.15 -1.65 1.53
C GLU A 112 18.64 -1.63 1.23
N ARG A 113 17.91 -0.75 1.87
CA ARG A 113 16.47 -0.59 1.61
C ARG A 113 16.21 0.18 0.32
N ALA A 114 15.29 -0.30 -0.51
CA ALA A 114 14.94 0.31 -1.80
C ALA A 114 14.58 1.79 -1.68
N HIS A 115 13.83 2.21 -0.65
CA HIS A 115 13.48 3.62 -0.45
C HIS A 115 14.70 4.53 -0.19
N ALA A 116 15.81 4.00 0.36
CA ALA A 116 17.01 4.79 0.58
C ALA A 116 17.76 5.01 -0.75
N ARG A 117 17.80 4.01 -1.61
CA ARG A 117 18.38 4.09 -2.97
C ARG A 117 17.54 4.97 -3.87
N ALA A 118 16.20 4.82 -3.84
CA ALA A 118 15.28 5.65 -4.62
C ALA A 118 15.43 7.16 -4.29
N ARG A 119 15.65 7.52 -3.03
CA ARG A 119 15.93 8.93 -2.64
C ARG A 119 17.22 9.50 -3.23
N ARG A 120 18.15 8.66 -3.66
CA ARG A 120 19.37 9.07 -4.38
C ARG A 120 19.15 9.08 -5.89
N GLY A 121 17.93 8.85 -6.37
CA GLY A 121 17.59 8.80 -7.79
C GLY A 121 17.95 7.48 -8.49
N GLU A 122 18.32 6.44 -7.72
CA GLU A 122 18.64 5.13 -8.29
C GLU A 122 17.35 4.41 -8.69
N GLN A 123 17.28 3.94 -9.94
CA GLN A 123 16.26 3.01 -10.39
C GLN A 123 16.73 1.57 -10.15
N MET A 124 15.84 0.74 -9.61
CA MET A 124 16.14 -0.64 -9.27
C MET A 124 15.21 -1.58 -10.03
N ASP A 125 15.76 -2.69 -10.52
CA ASP A 125 14.93 -3.81 -10.99
C ASP A 125 14.51 -4.65 -9.78
N LEU A 126 13.32 -4.35 -9.23
CA LEU A 126 12.76 -5.07 -8.11
C LEU A 126 12.01 -6.32 -8.62
N PRO A 127 12.44 -7.53 -8.23
CA PRO A 127 11.78 -8.74 -8.68
C PRO A 127 10.33 -8.82 -8.15
N PRO A 128 9.42 -9.42 -8.93
CA PRO A 128 8.06 -9.69 -8.47
C PRO A 128 8.07 -10.49 -7.16
N ARG A 129 7.11 -10.23 -6.29
CA ARG A 129 6.98 -10.93 -5.00
C ARG A 129 5.58 -11.51 -4.85
N PRO A 130 5.47 -12.80 -4.48
CA PRO A 130 4.18 -13.45 -4.31
C PRO A 130 3.43 -12.83 -3.13
N VAL A 131 2.18 -12.42 -3.38
CA VAL A 131 1.21 -11.97 -2.38
C VAL A 131 -0.16 -12.53 -2.72
N THR A 132 -1.09 -12.49 -1.77
CA THR A 132 -2.46 -12.95 -1.99
C THR A 132 -3.43 -11.82 -1.67
N ILE A 133 -4.30 -11.52 -2.61
CA ILE A 133 -5.47 -10.66 -2.41
C ILE A 133 -6.66 -11.55 -2.09
N HIS A 134 -6.98 -11.66 -0.81
CA HIS A 134 -8.07 -12.52 -0.33
C HIS A 134 -9.45 -11.99 -0.73
N ARG A 135 -9.61 -10.65 -0.72
CA ARG A 135 -10.82 -9.95 -1.16
C ARG A 135 -10.45 -8.61 -1.76
N LEU A 136 -11.04 -8.29 -2.90
CA LEU A 136 -10.96 -7.01 -3.57
C LEU A 136 -12.37 -6.62 -4.00
N GLN A 137 -12.85 -5.49 -3.50
CA GLN A 137 -14.21 -5.01 -3.72
C GLN A 137 -14.19 -3.56 -4.21
N LEU A 138 -14.90 -3.30 -5.30
CA LEU A 138 -15.19 -1.94 -5.74
C LEU A 138 -16.30 -1.38 -4.85
N LEU A 139 -16.03 -0.29 -4.17
CA LEU A 139 -16.98 0.40 -3.31
C LEU A 139 -17.65 1.57 -4.02
N ASN A 140 -16.92 2.27 -4.88
CA ASN A 140 -17.42 3.40 -5.65
C ASN A 140 -16.57 3.62 -6.91
N TRP A 141 -17.19 4.07 -7.99
CA TRP A 141 -16.58 4.60 -9.18
C TRP A 141 -17.11 6.00 -9.47
N ASP A 142 -16.22 6.97 -9.57
CA ASP A 142 -16.55 8.35 -10.01
C ASP A 142 -15.91 8.58 -11.39
N PRO A 143 -16.71 8.47 -12.48
CA PRO A 143 -16.20 8.65 -13.84
C PRO A 143 -15.78 10.09 -14.12
N ASN A 144 -16.32 11.08 -13.41
CA ASN A 144 -15.99 12.50 -13.62
C ASN A 144 -14.61 12.84 -13.08
N GLN A 145 -14.18 12.17 -12.00
CA GLN A 145 -12.90 12.37 -11.37
C GLN A 145 -11.87 11.27 -11.74
N GLY A 146 -12.32 10.19 -12.39
CA GLY A 146 -11.47 9.03 -12.66
C GLY A 146 -11.01 8.33 -11.40
N GLN A 147 -11.87 8.29 -10.36
CA GLN A 147 -11.52 7.77 -9.05
C GLN A 147 -12.26 6.48 -8.71
N LEU A 148 -11.48 5.47 -8.32
CA LEU A 148 -11.97 4.18 -7.83
C LEU A 148 -11.75 4.09 -6.33
N THR A 149 -12.82 3.87 -5.56
CA THR A 149 -12.70 3.52 -4.13
C THR A 149 -12.79 2.01 -3.98
N LEU A 150 -11.76 1.42 -3.39
CA LEU A 150 -11.62 -0.04 -3.22
C LEU A 150 -11.49 -0.42 -1.75
N GLU A 151 -11.99 -1.60 -1.39
CA GLU A 151 -11.60 -2.31 -0.18
C GLU A 151 -10.77 -3.53 -0.54
N VAL A 152 -9.61 -3.68 0.11
CA VAL A 152 -8.62 -4.73 -0.19
C VAL A 152 -8.25 -5.46 1.09
N HIS A 153 -8.56 -6.76 1.17
CA HIS A 153 -8.04 -7.66 2.21
C HIS A 153 -6.92 -8.50 1.61
N CYS A 154 -5.72 -8.42 2.14
CA CYS A 154 -4.54 -8.99 1.52
C CYS A 154 -3.50 -9.49 2.53
N SER A 155 -2.63 -10.39 2.06
CA SER A 155 -1.49 -10.90 2.81
C SER A 155 -0.45 -9.83 3.13
N ALA A 156 0.44 -10.13 4.06
CA ALA A 156 1.60 -9.28 4.36
C ALA A 156 2.48 -9.07 3.11
N GLY A 157 3.09 -7.89 3.01
CA GLY A 157 3.97 -7.53 1.89
C GLY A 157 3.24 -6.96 0.67
N THR A 158 1.92 -6.89 0.67
CA THR A 158 1.13 -6.26 -0.40
C THR A 158 1.26 -4.74 -0.33
N TYR A 159 1.60 -4.13 -1.47
CA TYR A 159 1.62 -2.68 -1.67
C TYR A 159 0.40 -2.24 -2.47
N ILE A 160 -0.51 -1.49 -1.86
CA ILE A 160 -1.72 -1.00 -2.54
C ILE A 160 -1.36 0.00 -3.65
N ARG A 161 -0.25 0.71 -3.52
CA ARG A 161 0.32 1.58 -4.57
C ARG A 161 0.64 0.80 -5.86
N THR A 162 1.21 -0.39 -5.71
CA THR A 162 1.46 -1.29 -6.86
C THR A 162 0.15 -1.73 -7.52
N LEU A 163 -0.87 -2.07 -6.72
CA LEU A 163 -2.19 -2.42 -7.26
C LEU A 163 -2.77 -1.25 -8.09
N ALA A 164 -2.65 -0.01 -7.59
CA ALA A 164 -3.11 1.18 -8.30
C ALA A 164 -2.38 1.38 -9.63
N ARG A 165 -1.05 1.27 -9.64
CA ARG A 165 -0.24 1.36 -10.86
C ARG A 165 -0.63 0.29 -11.88
N GLU A 166 -0.62 -0.99 -11.48
CA GLU A 166 -0.85 -2.11 -12.38
C GLU A 166 -2.29 -2.13 -12.93
N LEU A 167 -3.28 -1.71 -12.13
CA LEU A 167 -4.65 -1.52 -12.61
C LEU A 167 -4.73 -0.42 -13.68
N GLY A 168 -4.10 0.74 -13.43
CA GLY A 168 -4.03 1.83 -14.40
C GLY A 168 -3.29 1.45 -15.69
N GLU A 169 -2.22 0.66 -15.60
CA GLU A 169 -1.51 0.10 -16.74
C GLU A 169 -2.41 -0.86 -17.55
N GLN A 170 -3.14 -1.75 -16.87
CA GLN A 170 -4.07 -2.67 -17.53
C GLN A 170 -5.20 -1.94 -18.25
N LEU A 171 -5.68 -0.81 -17.70
CA LEU A 171 -6.70 0.04 -18.32
C LEU A 171 -6.14 0.98 -19.41
N GLY A 172 -4.80 1.00 -19.60
CA GLY A 172 -4.12 1.76 -20.64
C GLY A 172 -3.93 3.25 -20.34
N CYS A 173 -4.45 3.77 -19.23
CA CYS A 173 -4.38 5.19 -18.89
C CYS A 173 -3.33 5.53 -17.83
N GLY A 174 -2.82 4.53 -17.10
CA GLY A 174 -2.02 4.72 -15.89
C GLY A 174 -2.88 4.96 -14.66
N GLY A 175 -2.27 4.82 -13.50
CA GLY A 175 -2.94 5.01 -12.22
C GLY A 175 -1.96 5.13 -11.07
N CYS A 176 -2.38 5.81 -10.01
CA CYS A 176 -1.63 5.92 -8.77
C CYS A 176 -2.61 5.94 -7.57
N LEU A 177 -2.07 5.74 -6.39
CA LEU A 177 -2.84 5.79 -5.17
C LEU A 177 -3.05 7.26 -4.74
N ASP A 178 -4.30 7.67 -4.53
CA ASP A 178 -4.64 8.99 -3.97
C ASP A 178 -4.71 8.92 -2.44
N GLN A 179 -5.57 8.07 -1.89
CA GLN A 179 -5.78 7.97 -0.46
C GLN A 179 -5.70 6.53 0.01
N LEU A 180 -5.21 6.32 1.24
CA LEU A 180 -5.18 5.00 1.84
C LEU A 180 -5.45 5.06 3.35
N ARG A 181 -6.34 4.17 3.79
CA ARG A 181 -6.60 3.92 5.20
C ARG A 181 -6.51 2.42 5.49
N ARG A 182 -5.67 2.04 6.42
CA ARG A 182 -5.64 0.66 6.92
C ARG A 182 -6.76 0.48 7.96
N THR A 183 -7.78 -0.28 7.61
CA THR A 183 -8.97 -0.52 8.45
C THR A 183 -8.80 -1.72 9.36
N GLN A 184 -7.85 -2.63 9.04
CA GLN A 184 -7.53 -3.78 9.90
C GLN A 184 -6.06 -4.16 9.75
N ALA A 185 -5.42 -4.56 10.84
CA ALA A 185 -4.07 -5.12 10.84
C ALA A 185 -3.89 -6.08 12.02
N ARG A 186 -3.24 -7.22 11.76
CA ARG A 186 -2.94 -8.22 12.81
C ARG A 186 -4.18 -8.74 13.54
N GLY A 187 -5.32 -8.85 12.86
CA GLY A 187 -6.60 -9.24 13.47
C GLY A 187 -7.31 -8.13 14.27
N LEU A 188 -6.71 -6.93 14.37
CA LEU A 188 -7.28 -5.78 15.08
C LEU A 188 -7.96 -4.82 14.09
N PRO A 189 -9.27 -4.50 14.27
CA PRO A 189 -9.98 -3.52 13.46
C PRO A 189 -9.65 -2.08 13.89
N ALA A 190 -10.07 -1.08 13.04
CA ALA A 190 -10.04 0.34 13.35
C ALA A 190 -11.17 0.73 14.30
#